data_8a7e0bde127799b7286def5c02a89c50
#
_entry.id   8a7e0bde127799b7286def5c02a89c50
#
_cell.length_a   1.000
_cell.length_b   1.000
_cell.length_c   1.000
_cell.angle_alpha   90.00
_cell.angle_beta   90.00
_cell.angle_gamma   90.00
#
_symmetry.space_group_name_H-M   'P 1'
#
loop_
_entity.id
_entity.type
_entity.pdbx_description
1 polymer ?
#
loop_
_entity_poly.entity_id
_entity_poly.type
_entity_poly.pdbx_seq_one_letter_code
_entity_poly.pdbx_strand_id
1 'polypeptide(L)'
;MKKKLIMFCLAAGLALGISAQDKVQDKDVPAPIQTNFKTQYPDASAVNWKMKEGNYKVHFKQNGFKQLAAYDASGKLLSKGIEIKESELPASISSSVKTGYADRSIDEIYKIEKNGTTSYMVKMKGNPETKLMYSADGQSVKDK
;
A
#
# COMPACT_ATOMS: atom_id res chain seq x y z
N MET A 1 -4.66 -31.60 -54.80
CA MET A 1 -4.98 -31.33 -53.39
C MET A 1 -3.88 -30.47 -52.78
N LYS A 2 -4.15 -29.21 -52.66
CA LYS A 2 -3.16 -28.26 -52.06
C LYS A 2 -3.54 -28.02 -50.59
N LYS A 3 -2.80 -28.60 -49.68
CA LYS A 3 -2.92 -28.30 -48.23
C LYS A 3 -2.33 -26.94 -47.96
N LYS A 4 -3.17 -25.96 -47.66
CA LYS A 4 -2.71 -24.65 -47.15
C LYS A 4 -2.37 -24.81 -45.70
N LEU A 5 -1.06 -24.72 -45.40
CA LEU A 5 -0.52 -24.65 -44.06
C LEU A 5 -0.79 -23.22 -43.54
N ILE A 6 -1.72 -23.07 -42.63
CA ILE A 6 -1.96 -21.82 -41.94
C ILE A 6 -0.94 -21.74 -40.78
N MET A 7 0.07 -20.94 -41.02
CA MET A 7 1.09 -20.64 -40.01
C MET A 7 0.49 -19.64 -38.98
N PHE A 8 0.13 -20.16 -37.82
CA PHE A 8 -0.36 -19.37 -36.70
C PHE A 8 0.85 -18.75 -35.99
N CYS A 9 1.16 -17.51 -36.35
CA CYS A 9 2.16 -16.73 -35.61
C CYS A 9 1.61 -16.38 -34.21
N LEU A 10 1.99 -17.17 -33.21
CA LEU A 10 1.77 -16.84 -31.81
C LEU A 10 2.75 -15.73 -31.44
N ALA A 11 2.32 -14.48 -31.56
CA ALA A 11 3.05 -13.35 -31.00
C ALA A 11 2.90 -13.42 -29.47
N ALA A 12 3.87 -14.06 -28.82
CA ALA A 12 4.05 -13.94 -27.39
C ALA A 12 4.54 -12.52 -27.08
N GLY A 13 3.58 -11.61 -26.89
CA GLY A 13 3.87 -10.30 -26.32
C GLY A 13 4.32 -10.50 -24.87
N LEU A 14 5.63 -10.42 -24.62
CA LEU A 14 6.14 -10.19 -23.27
C LEU A 14 5.69 -8.78 -22.86
N ALA A 15 4.54 -8.70 -22.22
CA ALA A 15 4.20 -7.53 -21.44
C ALA A 15 5.16 -7.51 -20.24
N LEU A 16 6.21 -6.72 -20.34
CA LEU A 16 6.99 -6.30 -19.19
C LEU A 16 6.04 -5.52 -18.30
N GLY A 17 5.44 -6.21 -17.32
CA GLY A 17 4.53 -5.63 -16.37
C GLY A 17 5.31 -4.65 -15.51
N ILE A 18 5.19 -3.36 -15.84
CA ILE A 18 5.43 -2.30 -14.87
C ILE A 18 4.41 -2.58 -13.76
N SER A 19 4.90 -2.88 -12.57
CA SER A 19 4.07 -3.18 -11.40
C SER A 19 3.38 -1.90 -10.91
N ALA A 20 2.48 -1.35 -11.73
CA ALA A 20 1.59 -0.28 -11.34
C ALA A 20 0.56 -0.85 -10.36
N GLN A 21 0.26 -0.11 -9.30
CA GLN A 21 -0.85 -0.42 -8.42
C GLN A 21 -2.15 -0.17 -9.19
N ASP A 22 -2.81 -1.23 -9.61
CA ASP A 22 -4.07 -1.12 -10.34
C ASP A 22 -5.20 -0.73 -9.38
N LYS A 23 -5.90 0.35 -9.72
CA LYS A 23 -7.11 0.75 -9.01
C LYS A 23 -8.19 -0.33 -9.23
N VAL A 24 -8.76 -0.82 -8.13
CA VAL A 24 -9.80 -1.84 -8.14
C VAL A 24 -11.12 -1.22 -7.72
N GLN A 25 -12.20 -1.53 -8.43
CA GLN A 25 -13.53 -1.11 -8.01
C GLN A 25 -14.02 -2.01 -6.88
N ASP A 26 -14.85 -1.48 -5.98
CA ASP A 26 -15.38 -2.23 -4.83
C ASP A 26 -16.03 -3.55 -5.24
N LYS A 27 -16.77 -3.57 -6.35
CA LYS A 27 -17.43 -4.77 -6.89
C LYS A 27 -16.46 -5.87 -7.33
N ASP A 28 -15.22 -5.52 -7.65
CA ASP A 28 -14.18 -6.43 -8.15
C ASP A 28 -13.27 -6.96 -7.03
N VAL A 29 -13.48 -6.46 -5.80
CA VAL A 29 -12.79 -6.98 -4.60
C VAL A 29 -13.43 -8.30 -4.18
N PRO A 30 -12.66 -9.37 -3.95
CA PRO A 30 -13.19 -10.67 -3.51
C PRO A 30 -14.09 -10.57 -2.28
N ALA A 31 -15.21 -11.32 -2.29
CA ALA A 31 -16.19 -11.29 -1.21
C ALA A 31 -15.62 -11.54 0.20
N PRO A 32 -14.67 -12.46 0.42
CA PRO A 32 -14.05 -12.64 1.73
C PRO A 32 -13.33 -11.37 2.23
N ILE A 33 -12.67 -10.64 1.35
CA ILE A 33 -11.99 -9.39 1.69
C ILE A 33 -13.01 -8.33 2.08
N GLN A 34 -14.06 -8.15 1.27
CA GLN A 34 -15.12 -7.18 1.57
C GLN A 34 -15.79 -7.45 2.90
N THR A 35 -16.12 -8.72 3.20
CA THR A 35 -16.74 -9.13 4.45
C THR A 35 -15.85 -8.81 5.63
N ASN A 36 -14.57 -9.20 5.58
CA ASN A 36 -13.62 -8.95 6.65
C ASN A 36 -13.38 -7.44 6.85
N PHE A 37 -13.25 -6.69 5.77
CA PHE A 37 -13.09 -5.24 5.83
C PHE A 37 -14.29 -4.55 6.49
N LYS A 38 -15.51 -4.86 6.08
CA LYS A 38 -16.73 -4.29 6.67
C LYS A 38 -16.92 -4.67 8.14
N THR A 39 -16.51 -5.87 8.53
CA THR A 39 -16.56 -6.32 9.92
C THR A 39 -15.57 -5.59 10.80
N GLN A 40 -14.34 -5.37 10.29
CA GLN A 40 -13.27 -4.68 11.03
C GLN A 40 -13.45 -3.16 11.04
N TYR A 41 -14.02 -2.60 9.97
CA TYR A 41 -14.14 -1.16 9.78
C TYR A 41 -15.55 -0.77 9.33
N PRO A 42 -16.56 -0.96 10.21
CA PRO A 42 -17.98 -0.75 9.85
C PRO A 42 -18.31 0.69 9.45
N ASP A 43 -17.57 1.67 9.99
CA ASP A 43 -17.78 3.10 9.73
C ASP A 43 -16.80 3.67 8.69
N ALA A 44 -16.14 2.80 7.91
CA ALA A 44 -15.19 3.23 6.89
C ALA A 44 -15.89 4.06 5.80
N SER A 45 -15.27 5.18 5.45
CA SER A 45 -15.67 6.08 4.37
C SER A 45 -14.50 6.40 3.46
N ALA A 46 -14.77 7.02 2.30
CA ALA A 46 -13.75 7.36 1.30
C ALA A 46 -12.85 6.16 0.94
N VAL A 47 -13.45 4.99 0.79
CA VAL A 47 -12.78 3.72 0.53
C VAL A 47 -12.19 3.70 -0.88
N ASN A 48 -10.91 3.37 -0.98
CA ASN A 48 -10.19 3.28 -2.24
C ASN A 48 -9.32 2.03 -2.27
N TRP A 49 -9.64 1.10 -3.16
CA TRP A 49 -8.96 -0.17 -3.33
C TRP A 49 -7.90 -0.11 -4.42
N LYS A 50 -6.79 -0.77 -4.18
CA LYS A 50 -5.71 -1.01 -5.14
C LYS A 50 -5.23 -2.45 -5.03
N MET A 51 -4.83 -3.03 -6.15
CA MET A 51 -4.19 -4.34 -6.18
C MET A 51 -2.72 -4.18 -6.56
N LYS A 52 -1.86 -4.90 -5.86
CA LYS A 52 -0.44 -5.03 -6.18
C LYS A 52 0.04 -6.43 -5.82
N GLU A 53 0.62 -7.14 -6.77
CA GLU A 53 1.22 -8.46 -6.55
C GLU A 53 0.26 -9.47 -5.89
N GLY A 54 -1.01 -9.46 -6.32
CA GLY A 54 -2.04 -10.36 -5.80
C GLY A 54 -2.61 -9.98 -4.43
N ASN A 55 -2.14 -8.90 -3.82
CA ASN A 55 -2.65 -8.39 -2.54
C ASN A 55 -3.52 -7.14 -2.77
N TYR A 56 -4.55 -7.02 -1.95
CA TYR A 56 -5.49 -5.90 -1.99
C TYR A 56 -5.15 -4.90 -0.91
N LYS A 57 -4.85 -3.67 -1.29
CA LYS A 57 -4.60 -2.55 -0.39
C LYS A 57 -5.80 -1.62 -0.40
N VAL A 58 -6.24 -1.19 0.75
CA VAL A 58 -7.34 -0.25 0.91
C VAL A 58 -6.89 0.97 1.71
N HIS A 59 -7.21 2.14 1.20
CA HIS A 59 -7.13 3.42 1.91
C HIS A 59 -8.55 3.89 2.21
N PHE A 60 -8.79 4.33 3.43
CA PHE A 60 -10.12 4.74 3.89
C PHE A 60 -10.00 5.74 5.04
N LYS A 61 -11.13 6.31 5.44
CA LYS A 61 -11.25 7.14 6.65
C LYS A 61 -12.20 6.47 7.63
N GLN A 62 -11.83 6.50 8.90
CA GLN A 62 -12.69 6.10 10.01
C GLN A 62 -12.41 6.98 11.21
N ASN A 63 -13.46 7.48 11.86
CA ASN A 63 -13.35 8.37 13.02
C ASN A 63 -12.47 9.61 12.77
N GLY A 64 -12.48 10.14 11.53
CA GLY A 64 -11.70 11.31 11.14
C GLY A 64 -10.22 11.05 10.80
N PHE A 65 -9.73 9.82 10.97
CA PHE A 65 -8.35 9.44 10.65
C PHE A 65 -8.26 8.69 9.33
N LYS A 66 -7.23 9.00 8.55
CA LYS A 66 -6.87 8.17 7.40
C LYS A 66 -6.27 6.86 7.90
N GLN A 67 -6.71 5.77 7.31
CA GLN A 67 -6.24 4.43 7.63
C GLN A 67 -5.91 3.67 6.36
N LEU A 68 -5.12 2.62 6.51
CA LEU A 68 -4.82 1.68 5.44
C LEU A 68 -4.84 0.25 5.96
N ALA A 69 -5.20 -0.67 5.09
CA ALA A 69 -5.12 -2.10 5.37
C ALA A 69 -4.69 -2.85 4.10
N ALA A 70 -4.11 -4.02 4.28
CA ALA A 70 -3.77 -4.92 3.18
C ALA A 70 -4.27 -6.32 3.49
N TYR A 71 -4.84 -6.96 2.48
CA TYR A 71 -5.39 -8.30 2.54
C TYR A 71 -4.79 -9.17 1.42
N ASP A 72 -4.62 -10.45 1.69
CA ASP A 72 -4.39 -11.41 0.62
C ASP A 72 -5.71 -11.78 -0.09
N ALA A 73 -5.62 -12.56 -1.17
CA ALA A 73 -6.78 -12.95 -1.96
C ALA A 73 -7.79 -13.82 -1.18
N SER A 74 -7.36 -14.47 -0.09
CA SER A 74 -8.22 -15.27 0.79
C SER A 74 -9.03 -14.43 1.80
N GLY A 75 -8.72 -13.15 1.93
CA GLY A 75 -9.33 -12.24 2.90
C GLY A 75 -8.56 -12.11 4.21
N LYS A 76 -7.38 -12.69 4.33
CA LYS A 76 -6.53 -12.56 5.51
C LYS A 76 -5.93 -11.15 5.57
N LEU A 77 -6.05 -10.49 6.73
CA LEU A 77 -5.39 -9.20 6.99
C LEU A 77 -3.86 -9.41 7.08
N LEU A 78 -3.12 -8.74 6.21
CA LEU A 78 -1.66 -8.79 6.18
C LEU A 78 -1.02 -7.66 6.98
N SER A 79 -1.60 -6.46 6.89
CA SER A 79 -1.15 -5.28 7.62
C SER A 79 -2.27 -4.28 7.79
N LYS A 80 -2.13 -3.42 8.79
CA LYS A 80 -3.01 -2.27 9.01
C LYS A 80 -2.18 -1.06 9.41
N GLY A 81 -2.64 0.14 9.11
CA GLY A 81 -1.97 1.37 9.46
C GLY A 81 -2.95 2.50 9.76
N ILE A 82 -2.53 3.41 10.60
CA ILE A 82 -3.28 4.61 10.94
C ILE A 82 -2.38 5.84 10.78
N GLU A 83 -2.94 6.90 10.22
CA GLU A 83 -2.27 8.19 10.15
C GLU A 83 -2.03 8.74 11.56
N ILE A 84 -0.82 9.19 11.82
CA ILE A 84 -0.42 9.82 13.08
C ILE A 84 0.14 11.23 12.82
N LYS A 85 0.21 12.03 13.87
CA LYS A 85 0.83 13.36 13.82
C LYS A 85 2.36 13.22 13.90
N GLU A 86 3.06 14.22 13.39
CA GLU A 86 4.53 14.28 13.49
C GLU A 86 5.02 14.23 14.96
N SER A 87 4.24 14.80 15.88
CA SER A 87 4.54 14.76 17.33
C SER A 87 4.48 13.35 17.94
N GLU A 88 3.81 12.41 17.28
CA GLU A 88 3.69 11.01 17.70
C GLU A 88 4.76 10.11 17.07
N LEU A 89 5.56 10.66 16.16
CA LEU A 89 6.67 9.95 15.52
C LEU A 89 7.82 9.78 16.52
N PRO A 90 8.42 8.58 16.65
CA PRO A 90 9.59 8.39 17.48
C PRO A 90 10.71 9.39 17.16
N ALA A 91 11.37 9.93 18.18
CA ALA A 91 12.40 10.97 18.02
C ALA A 91 13.56 10.54 17.11
N SER A 92 13.94 9.27 17.16
CA SER A 92 14.98 8.69 16.29
C SER A 92 14.60 8.77 14.81
N ILE A 93 13.34 8.51 14.46
CA ILE A 93 12.83 8.60 13.10
C ILE A 93 12.74 10.07 12.68
N SER A 94 12.18 10.93 13.53
CA SER A 94 12.08 12.36 13.27
C SER A 94 13.46 12.98 12.97
N SER A 95 14.48 12.63 13.76
CA SER A 95 15.85 13.07 13.53
C SER A 95 16.43 12.55 12.22
N SER A 96 16.21 11.28 11.87
CA SER A 96 16.68 10.68 10.62
C SER A 96 16.06 11.36 9.41
N VAL A 97 14.76 11.66 9.45
CA VAL A 97 14.06 12.36 8.38
C VAL A 97 14.59 13.79 8.21
N LYS A 98 14.75 14.52 9.30
CA LYS A 98 15.27 15.90 9.27
C LYS A 98 16.70 15.97 8.76
N THR A 99 17.54 15.00 9.11
CA THR A 99 18.93 14.94 8.65
C THR A 99 19.05 14.54 7.17
N GLY A 100 18.30 13.52 6.76
CA GLY A 100 18.38 12.98 5.40
C GLY A 100 17.58 13.76 4.34
N TYR A 101 16.57 14.52 4.77
CA TYR A 101 15.59 15.19 3.89
C TYR A 101 15.30 16.62 4.38
N ALA A 102 16.33 17.37 4.74
CA ALA A 102 16.22 18.72 5.31
C ALA A 102 15.53 19.73 4.38
N ASP A 103 15.58 19.51 3.08
CA ASP A 103 14.98 20.33 2.02
C ASP A 103 13.52 19.95 1.68
N ARG A 104 12.98 18.93 2.32
CA ARG A 104 11.63 18.43 2.06
C ARG A 104 10.75 18.50 3.30
N SER A 105 9.44 18.63 3.07
CA SER A 105 8.42 18.59 4.13
C SER A 105 7.76 17.22 4.18
N ILE A 106 7.35 16.82 5.38
CA ILE A 106 6.50 15.64 5.59
C ILE A 106 5.09 15.95 5.10
N ASP A 107 4.51 15.02 4.37
CA ASP A 107 3.12 15.09 3.90
C ASP A 107 2.19 14.29 4.82
N GLU A 108 2.47 13.01 4.99
CA GLU A 108 1.69 12.09 5.83
C GLU A 108 2.60 11.12 6.56
N ILE A 109 2.17 10.67 7.73
CA ILE A 109 2.86 9.64 8.51
C ILE A 109 1.86 8.56 8.89
N TYR A 110 2.22 7.30 8.67
CA TYR A 110 1.42 6.16 9.09
C TYR A 110 2.22 5.25 10.04
N LYS A 111 1.59 4.91 11.16
CA LYS A 111 2.04 3.81 12.00
C LYS A 111 1.44 2.52 11.46
N ILE A 112 2.27 1.56 11.09
CA ILE A 112 1.88 0.32 10.42
C ILE A 112 2.18 -0.87 11.32
N GLU A 113 1.23 -1.77 11.44
CA GLU A 113 1.38 -3.05 12.11
C GLU A 113 1.29 -4.18 11.09
N LYS A 114 2.29 -5.05 11.09
CA LYS A 114 2.37 -6.24 10.23
C LYS A 114 2.98 -7.39 11.04
N ASN A 115 2.25 -8.48 11.19
CA ASN A 115 2.71 -9.68 11.92
C ASN A 115 3.25 -9.35 13.34
N GLY A 116 2.57 -8.49 14.07
CA GLY A 116 3.00 -8.07 15.42
C GLY A 116 4.17 -7.09 15.44
N THR A 117 4.72 -6.72 14.29
CA THR A 117 5.81 -5.75 14.17
C THR A 117 5.27 -4.38 13.80
N THR A 118 5.70 -3.35 14.51
CA THR A 118 5.39 -1.95 14.23
C THR A 118 6.47 -1.32 13.36
N SER A 119 6.04 -0.61 12.33
CA SER A 119 6.88 0.22 11.47
C SER A 119 6.19 1.55 11.17
N TYR A 120 6.95 2.49 10.62
CA TYR A 120 6.44 3.82 10.30
C TYR A 120 6.72 4.13 8.83
N MET A 121 5.70 4.58 8.13
CA MET A 121 5.83 5.09 6.77
C MET A 121 5.72 6.61 6.81
N VAL A 122 6.75 7.30 6.32
CA VAL A 122 6.79 8.75 6.20
C VAL A 122 6.73 9.11 4.71
N LYS A 123 5.69 9.79 4.33
CA LYS A 123 5.56 10.35 2.98
C LYS A 123 6.10 11.78 2.96
N MET A 124 6.99 12.04 2.04
CA MET A 124 7.60 13.36 1.84
C MET A 124 6.97 14.03 0.63
N LYS A 125 6.66 15.32 0.76
CA LYS A 125 6.23 16.16 -0.37
C LYS A 125 7.34 16.26 -1.41
N GLY A 126 6.95 16.29 -2.66
CA GLY A 126 7.87 16.47 -3.77
C GLY A 126 7.39 15.79 -5.04
N ASN A 127 8.12 16.03 -6.13
CA ASN A 127 7.90 15.34 -7.40
C ASN A 127 9.21 14.69 -7.84
N PRO A 128 9.32 13.35 -7.79
CA PRO A 128 8.28 12.41 -7.32
C PRO A 128 8.08 12.41 -5.79
N GLU A 129 6.89 11.96 -5.36
CA GLU A 129 6.61 11.68 -3.94
C GLU A 129 7.57 10.60 -3.43
N THR A 130 8.14 10.81 -2.27
CA THR A 130 9.07 9.84 -1.65
C THR A 130 8.42 9.20 -0.43
N LYS A 131 8.48 7.87 -0.36
CA LYS A 131 8.02 7.07 0.78
C LYS A 131 9.23 6.48 1.50
N LEU A 132 9.31 6.74 2.78
CA LEU A 132 10.36 6.24 3.66
C LEU A 132 9.74 5.26 4.65
N MET A 133 10.42 4.14 4.87
CA MET A 133 9.98 3.14 5.85
C MET A 133 11.02 3.04 6.97
N TYR A 134 10.54 3.04 8.19
CA TYR A 134 11.38 2.90 9.39
C TYR A 134 10.82 1.82 10.31
N SER A 135 11.69 1.04 10.93
CA SER A 135 11.34 0.18 12.07
C SER A 135 11.09 1.02 13.33
N ALA A 136 10.50 0.42 14.35
CA ALA A 136 10.17 1.12 15.59
C ALA A 136 11.40 1.68 16.33
N ASP A 137 12.58 1.11 16.12
CA ASP A 137 13.86 1.56 16.67
C ASP A 137 14.55 2.64 15.82
N GLY A 138 13.92 3.08 14.73
CA GLY A 138 14.40 4.17 13.87
C GLY A 138 15.33 3.77 12.73
N GLN A 139 15.47 2.48 12.46
CA GLN A 139 16.26 1.99 11.34
C GLN A 139 15.48 2.13 10.03
N SER A 140 16.13 2.61 8.98
CA SER A 140 15.53 2.63 7.64
C SER A 140 15.31 1.22 7.13
N VAL A 141 14.08 0.92 6.70
CA VAL A 141 13.69 -0.38 6.14
C VAL A 141 13.37 -0.18 4.67
N LYS A 142 13.96 -1.01 3.80
CA LYS A 142 13.57 -1.02 2.38
C LYS A 142 12.21 -1.72 2.26
N ASP A 143 11.27 -1.09 1.58
CA ASP A 143 10.03 -1.73 1.17
C ASP A 143 10.37 -2.84 0.16
N LYS A 144 10.10 -4.10 0.54
CA LYS A 144 10.30 -5.27 -0.34
C LYS A 144 9.05 -5.51 -1.16
#